data_c88b50b5dbef9e80cfafef0d61d43a32
#
_entry.id   c88b50b5dbef9e80cfafef0d61d43a32
#
_cell.length_a   1.000
_cell.length_b   1.000
_cell.length_c   1.000
_cell.angle_alpha   90.00
_cell.angle_beta   90.00
_cell.angle_gamma   90.00
#
_symmetry.space_group_name_H-M   'P 1'
#
loop_
_entity.id
_entity.type
_entity.pdbx_description
1 polymer ?
#
loop_
_entity_poly.entity_id
_entity_poly.type
_entity_poly.pdbx_seq_one_letter_code
_entity_poly.pdbx_strand_id
1 'polypeptide(L)'
;MSLCKRRGYIFQSSEIYGGINSCYDYGPLGVELKRNVKESWWRSVVTSRDDVVGLDSAVIQHPAVWKASGHLEGFTDALVDCRRCKARFREDHLDS
;
A
#
# COMPACT_ATOMS: atom_id res chain seq x y z
N MET A 1 0.20 7.93 15.41
CA MET A 1 0.77 6.55 15.53
C MET A 1 0.61 5.94 16.92
N SER A 2 1.15 6.55 17.98
CA SER A 2 1.06 6.00 19.34
C SER A 2 -0.38 5.85 19.85
N LEU A 3 -1.28 6.77 19.51
CA LEU A 3 -2.70 6.68 19.87
C LEU A 3 -3.36 5.47 19.22
N CYS A 4 -3.13 5.26 17.93
CA CYS A 4 -3.70 4.12 17.18
C CYS A 4 -3.19 2.79 17.74
N LYS A 5 -1.92 2.72 18.11
CA LYS A 5 -1.31 1.54 18.72
C LYS A 5 -1.91 1.23 20.10
N ARG A 6 -2.07 2.23 20.95
CA ARG A 6 -2.65 2.08 22.29
C ARG A 6 -4.14 1.70 22.25
N ARG A 7 -4.87 2.11 21.23
CA ARG A 7 -6.31 1.86 21.07
C ARG A 7 -6.62 0.57 20.28
N GLY A 8 -5.59 -0.17 19.83
CA GLY A 8 -5.79 -1.41 19.10
C GLY A 8 -6.18 -1.24 17.63
N TYR A 9 -5.82 -0.12 17.02
CA TYR A 9 -6.09 0.13 15.60
C TYR A 9 -5.01 -0.43 14.70
N ILE A 10 -3.74 -0.20 15.05
CA ILE A 10 -2.61 -0.52 14.18
C ILE A 10 -1.41 -0.94 15.01
N PHE A 11 -0.68 -1.94 14.51
CA PHE A 11 0.56 -2.44 15.09
C PHE A 11 1.59 -2.63 14.01
N GLN A 12 2.85 -2.54 14.37
CA GLN A 12 3.93 -2.84 13.44
C GLN A 12 3.91 -4.34 13.11
N SER A 13 4.05 -4.69 11.83
CA SER A 13 4.10 -6.09 11.41
C SER A 13 5.29 -6.79 12.03
N SER A 14 5.09 -8.03 12.48
CA SER A 14 6.12 -8.84 13.17
C SER A 14 6.71 -8.16 14.41
N GLU A 15 5.88 -7.46 15.18
CA GLU A 15 6.32 -6.67 16.34
C GLU A 15 7.03 -7.53 17.41
N ILE A 16 6.65 -8.79 17.57
CA ILE A 16 7.29 -9.71 18.51
C ILE A 16 8.77 -9.99 18.18
N TYR A 17 9.19 -9.73 16.96
CA TYR A 17 10.57 -9.85 16.49
C TYR A 17 11.24 -8.48 16.26
N GLY A 18 10.69 -7.41 16.83
CA GLY A 18 11.21 -6.05 16.68
C GLY A 18 10.54 -5.21 15.59
N GLY A 19 9.61 -5.82 14.84
CA GLY A 19 8.84 -5.13 13.80
C GLY A 19 9.59 -4.95 12.48
N ILE A 20 8.82 -4.62 11.45
CA ILE A 20 9.31 -4.30 10.10
C ILE A 20 8.91 -2.85 9.81
N ASN A 21 9.87 -2.03 9.35
CA ASN A 21 9.58 -0.64 8.97
C ASN A 21 8.61 -0.57 7.80
N SER A 22 7.67 0.36 7.89
CA SER A 22 6.66 0.64 6.85
C SER A 22 5.66 -0.48 6.60
N CYS A 23 5.62 -1.51 7.43
CA CYS A 23 4.64 -2.59 7.36
C CYS A 23 3.84 -2.63 8.66
N TYR A 24 2.51 -2.67 8.56
CA TYR A 24 1.62 -2.59 9.70
C TYR A 24 0.51 -3.63 9.61
N ASP A 25 0.13 -4.15 10.77
CA ASP A 25 -1.05 -5.00 10.93
C ASP A 25 -2.20 -4.18 11.52
N TYR A 26 -3.42 -4.50 11.12
CA TYR A 26 -4.60 -3.90 11.72
C TYR A 26 -5.00 -4.67 12.97
N GLY A 27 -5.18 -3.97 14.08
CA GLY A 27 -5.75 -4.54 15.30
C GLY A 27 -7.28 -4.69 15.20
N PRO A 28 -7.93 -5.19 16.25
CA PRO A 28 -9.39 -5.44 16.23
C PRO A 28 -10.23 -4.22 15.82
N LEU A 29 -9.92 -3.05 16.34
CA LEU A 29 -10.64 -1.83 15.97
C LEU A 29 -10.21 -1.30 14.59
N GLY A 30 -8.96 -1.48 14.22
CA GLY A 30 -8.45 -1.07 12.91
C GLY A 30 -9.05 -1.84 11.76
N VAL A 31 -9.22 -3.15 11.89
CA VAL A 31 -9.83 -3.98 10.85
C VAL A 31 -11.30 -3.64 10.65
N GLU A 32 -12.03 -3.36 11.72
CA GLU A 32 -13.43 -2.94 11.63
C GLU A 32 -13.56 -1.57 10.93
N LEU A 33 -12.72 -0.62 11.29
CA LEU A 33 -12.66 0.67 10.62
C LEU A 33 -12.33 0.52 9.13
N LYS A 34 -11.34 -0.28 8.80
CA LYS A 34 -10.96 -0.56 7.41
C LYS A 34 -12.13 -1.13 6.60
N ARG A 35 -12.84 -2.10 7.15
CA ARG A 35 -14.02 -2.70 6.50
C ARG A 35 -15.12 -1.68 6.31
N ASN A 36 -15.42 -0.86 7.30
CA ASN A 36 -16.44 0.16 7.24
C ASN A 36 -16.12 1.21 6.15
N VAL A 37 -14.88 1.63 6.05
CA VAL A 37 -14.42 2.57 4.99
C VAL A 37 -14.59 1.95 3.61
N LYS A 38 -14.18 0.69 3.44
CA LYS A 38 -14.31 -0.02 2.17
C LYS A 38 -15.78 -0.21 1.76
N GLU A 39 -16.65 -0.59 2.70
CA GLU A 39 -18.07 -0.75 2.44
C GLU A 39 -18.76 0.57 2.09
N SER A 40 -18.44 1.62 2.80
CA SER A 40 -18.97 2.96 2.53
C SER A 40 -18.56 3.43 1.13
N TRP A 41 -17.30 3.24 0.76
CA TRP A 41 -16.81 3.55 -0.58
C TRP A 41 -17.52 2.74 -1.66
N TRP A 42 -17.61 1.42 -1.46
CA TRP A 42 -18.26 0.52 -2.41
C TRP A 42 -19.72 0.88 -2.62
N ARG A 43 -20.44 1.14 -1.54
CA ARG A 43 -21.85 1.56 -1.58
C ARG A 43 -22.04 2.87 -2.34
N SER A 44 -21.17 3.83 -2.11
CA SER A 44 -21.25 5.15 -2.74
C SER A 44 -20.87 5.13 -4.22
N VAL A 45 -19.88 4.34 -4.60
CA VAL A 45 -19.29 4.36 -5.95
C VAL A 45 -19.89 3.29 -6.86
N VAL A 46 -20.24 2.14 -6.32
CA VAL A 46 -20.71 0.99 -7.09
C VAL A 46 -22.19 0.73 -6.90
N THR A 47 -22.61 0.39 -5.68
CA THR A 47 -23.96 -0.11 -5.41
C THR A 47 -25.04 0.93 -5.66
N SER A 48 -24.80 2.20 -5.33
CA SER A 48 -25.76 3.30 -5.50
C SER A 48 -25.88 3.82 -6.93
N ARG A 49 -25.03 3.35 -7.82
CA ARG A 49 -25.01 3.80 -9.23
C ARG A 49 -25.48 2.68 -10.16
N ASP A 50 -26.31 3.05 -11.15
CA ASP A 50 -26.84 2.12 -12.15
C ASP A 50 -25.85 1.89 -13.30
N ASP A 51 -24.88 2.79 -13.49
CA ASP A 51 -23.93 2.80 -14.60
C ASP A 51 -22.57 2.16 -14.26
N VAL A 52 -22.44 1.60 -13.06
CA VAL A 52 -21.19 1.02 -12.54
C VAL A 52 -21.43 -0.39 -12.04
N VAL A 53 -20.53 -1.29 -12.39
CA VAL A 53 -20.49 -2.66 -11.84
C VAL A 53 -19.16 -2.93 -11.17
N GLY A 54 -19.18 -3.77 -10.15
CA GLY A 54 -17.97 -4.12 -9.41
C GLY A 54 -17.18 -5.23 -10.11
N LEU A 55 -15.87 -5.13 -10.04
CA LEU A 55 -14.94 -6.16 -10.47
C LEU A 55 -13.82 -6.31 -9.45
N ASP A 56 -13.53 -7.53 -9.10
CA ASP A 56 -12.39 -7.87 -8.23
C ASP A 56 -11.42 -8.76 -9.02
N SER A 57 -10.40 -8.14 -9.58
CA SER A 57 -9.41 -8.85 -10.38
C SER A 57 -8.27 -9.39 -9.53
N ALA A 58 -7.66 -10.48 -9.97
CA ALA A 58 -6.49 -11.03 -9.30
C ALA A 58 -5.30 -10.07 -9.39
N VAL A 59 -4.49 -10.04 -8.33
CA VAL A 59 -3.24 -9.28 -8.32
C VAL A 59 -2.21 -9.91 -9.25
N ILE A 60 -2.19 -11.25 -9.31
CA ILE A 60 -1.28 -11.98 -10.19
C ILE A 60 -1.90 -12.01 -11.59
N GLN A 61 -1.20 -11.40 -12.53
CA GLN A 61 -1.64 -11.24 -13.92
C GLN A 61 -0.64 -11.85 -14.89
N HIS A 62 -1.09 -12.18 -16.08
CA HIS A 62 -0.19 -12.60 -17.16
C HIS A 62 0.80 -11.46 -17.50
N PRO A 63 2.10 -11.77 -17.74
CA PRO A 63 3.10 -10.72 -18.03
C PRO A 63 2.74 -9.78 -19.18
N ALA A 64 1.95 -10.27 -20.17
CA ALA A 64 1.48 -9.43 -21.28
C ALA A 64 0.63 -8.24 -20.83
N VAL A 65 -0.10 -8.37 -19.70
CA VAL A 65 -0.91 -7.28 -19.12
C VAL A 65 0.01 -6.15 -18.65
N TRP A 66 1.06 -6.49 -17.95
CA TRP A 66 2.04 -5.52 -17.42
C TRP A 66 2.87 -4.87 -18.53
N LYS A 67 3.16 -5.64 -19.59
CA LYS A 67 3.82 -5.10 -20.78
C LYS A 67 2.92 -4.09 -21.51
N ALA A 68 1.66 -4.43 -21.72
CA ALA A 68 0.69 -3.54 -22.40
C ALA A 68 0.43 -2.26 -21.60
N SER A 69 0.42 -2.33 -20.27
CA SER A 69 0.22 -1.17 -19.39
C SER A 69 1.48 -0.32 -19.18
N GLY A 70 2.64 -0.78 -19.65
CA GLY A 70 3.93 -0.11 -19.46
C GLY A 70 4.60 -0.34 -18.11
N HIS A 71 4.00 -1.13 -17.22
CA HIS A 71 4.55 -1.37 -15.88
C HIS A 71 5.85 -2.19 -15.91
N LEU A 72 6.05 -3.08 -16.88
CA LEU A 72 7.28 -3.86 -17.00
C LEU A 72 8.50 -3.01 -17.33
N GLU A 73 8.34 -1.98 -18.14
CA GLU A 73 9.44 -1.12 -18.59
C GLU A 73 9.61 0.12 -17.73
N GLY A 74 8.56 0.58 -17.05
CA GLY A 74 8.55 1.80 -16.26
C GLY A 74 8.72 1.60 -14.76
N PHE A 75 8.91 0.37 -14.27
CA PHE A 75 8.91 0.05 -12.84
C PHE A 75 10.30 0.01 -12.20
N THR A 76 11.26 0.71 -12.76
CA THR A 76 12.59 0.82 -12.17
C THR A 76 12.81 2.23 -11.63
N ASP A 77 12.75 2.37 -10.31
CA ASP A 77 13.25 3.58 -9.66
C ASP A 77 14.78 3.54 -9.68
N ALA A 78 15.40 4.52 -10.31
CA ALA A 78 16.84 4.67 -10.25
C ALA A 78 17.27 5.01 -8.82
N LEU A 79 18.08 4.15 -8.23
CA LEU A 79 18.61 4.31 -6.89
C LEU A 79 20.09 4.69 -6.95
N VAL A 80 20.49 5.65 -6.13
CA VAL A 80 21.88 6.07 -5.99
C VAL A 80 22.35 5.84 -4.56
N ASP A 81 23.59 5.40 -4.43
CA ASP A 81 24.23 5.18 -3.13
C ASP A 81 25.13 6.37 -2.78
N CYS A 82 24.95 6.89 -1.56
CA CYS A 82 25.85 7.91 -1.04
C CYS A 82 27.24 7.29 -0.77
N ARG A 83 28.29 7.90 -1.32
CA ARG A 83 29.67 7.40 -1.14
C ARG A 83 30.19 7.53 0.29
N ARG A 84 29.64 8.47 1.06
CA ARG A 84 30.10 8.77 2.43
C ARG A 84 29.38 7.93 3.49
N CYS A 85 28.05 7.88 3.45
CA CYS A 85 27.26 7.17 4.47
C CYS A 85 26.69 5.84 3.99
N LYS A 86 26.87 5.53 2.69
CA LYS A 86 26.33 4.32 2.03
C LYS A 86 24.82 4.18 2.11
N ALA A 87 24.10 5.23 2.47
CA ALA A 87 22.65 5.27 2.42
C ALA A 87 22.19 5.29 0.97
N ARG A 88 21.08 4.61 0.69
CA ARG A 88 20.49 4.52 -0.64
C ARG A 88 19.36 5.52 -0.77
N PHE A 89 19.37 6.31 -1.85
CA PHE A 89 18.38 7.34 -2.14
C PHE A 89 17.77 7.13 -3.53
N ARG A 90 16.55 7.60 -3.71
CA ARG A 90 15.97 7.69 -5.05
C ARG A 90 16.60 8.89 -5.78
N GLU A 91 16.93 8.67 -7.06
CA GLU A 91 17.56 9.72 -7.90
C GLU A 91 16.68 10.97 -8.00
N ASP A 92 15.36 10.79 -8.13
CA ASP A 92 14.39 11.88 -8.24
C ASP A 92 14.23 12.72 -6.97
N HIS A 93 14.74 12.26 -5.82
CA HIS A 93 14.72 12.99 -4.56
C HIS A 93 16.00 13.80 -4.27
N LEU A 94 17.00 13.72 -5.14
CA LEU A 94 18.28 14.40 -4.91
C LEU A 94 18.28 15.89 -5.32
N ASP A 95 17.33 16.30 -6.14
CA ASP A 95 17.24 17.68 -6.66
C ASP A 95 16.34 18.59 -5.81
N SER A 96 15.91 18.09 -4.65
CA SER A 96 15.04 18.85 -3.73
C SER A 96 15.76 19.36 -2.49
#